data_77fa07dbeb1074f15489932d3e543dc0
#
_entry.id   77fa07dbeb1074f15489932d3e543dc0
#
_cell.length_a   1.000
_cell.length_b   1.000
_cell.length_c   1.000
_cell.angle_alpha   90.00
_cell.angle_beta   90.00
_cell.angle_gamma   90.00
#
_symmetry.space_group_name_H-M   'P 1'
#
loop_
_entity.id
_entity.type
_entity.pdbx_description
1 polymer ?
#
loop_
_entity_poly.entity_id
_entity_poly.type
_entity_poly.pdbx_seq_one_letter_code
_entity_poly.pdbx_strand_id
1 'polypeptide(L)'
;LLPFALKVPRSVRLVLGLLATVGAYAFTGGGALSLPGLFLLGSAAQAYGLPARLEHADRRIGAATLVFAAASAAAIPWQAAEGGDPRFFTAGGVAGGLMACLYVCLLALLWRTPVRRALSAVFEPLGRMALTCYVTASFVMVPAGVLLDSRSTQDVIPGLIVAAAVLPLQWVFCRLWLSRFAYGPLEWVWRCITWWRWVPLQRRQSKQLDPVSYVPGTTAGIA
;
A
#
# COMPACT_ATOMS: atom_id res chain seq x y z
N LEU A 1 -15.03 6.01 -9.68
CA LEU A 1 -13.85 6.63 -10.34
C LEU A 1 -13.01 5.62 -11.14
N LEU A 2 -12.81 4.38 -10.65
CA LEU A 2 -11.95 3.37 -11.30
C LEU A 2 -12.33 3.08 -12.77
N PRO A 3 -13.60 2.82 -13.13
CA PRO A 3 -13.95 2.50 -14.52
C PRO A 3 -13.75 3.67 -15.49
N PHE A 4 -13.84 4.91 -15.00
CA PHE A 4 -13.53 6.10 -15.81
C PHE A 4 -12.01 6.29 -15.98
N ALA A 5 -11.23 6.06 -14.94
CA ALA A 5 -9.77 6.16 -15.01
C ALA A 5 -9.16 5.13 -15.99
N LEU A 6 -9.77 3.95 -16.14
CA LEU A 6 -9.30 2.90 -17.05
C LEU A 6 -9.54 3.23 -18.53
N LYS A 7 -10.51 4.08 -18.86
CA LYS A 7 -10.80 4.53 -20.25
C LYS A 7 -9.83 5.63 -20.71
N VAL A 8 -9.14 6.31 -19.77
CA VAL A 8 -8.21 7.40 -20.10
C VAL A 8 -6.86 6.82 -20.51
N PRO A 9 -6.22 7.32 -21.59
CA PRO A 9 -4.88 6.90 -22.00
C PRO A 9 -3.86 7.03 -20.88
N ARG A 10 -2.91 6.10 -20.83
CA ARG A 10 -1.89 6.06 -19.76
C ARG A 10 -1.07 7.36 -19.65
N SER A 11 -0.76 8.02 -20.77
CA SER A 11 -0.05 9.28 -20.80
C SER A 11 -0.87 10.43 -20.19
N VAL A 12 -2.15 10.49 -20.48
CA VAL A 12 -3.06 11.51 -19.93
C VAL A 12 -3.23 11.32 -18.42
N ARG A 13 -3.35 10.08 -17.93
CA ARG A 13 -3.38 9.79 -16.49
C ARG A 13 -2.11 10.27 -15.78
N LEU A 14 -0.94 10.04 -16.39
CA LEU A 14 0.34 10.50 -15.86
C LEU A 14 0.40 12.02 -15.78
N VAL A 15 0.05 12.72 -16.86
CA VAL A 15 0.09 14.19 -16.92
C VAL A 15 -0.92 14.79 -15.94
N LEU A 16 -2.16 14.33 -15.95
CA LEU A 16 -3.19 14.81 -15.02
C LEU A 16 -2.81 14.51 -13.56
N GLY A 17 -2.26 13.34 -13.29
CA GLY A 17 -1.78 12.97 -11.96
C GLY A 17 -0.65 13.87 -11.47
N LEU A 18 0.33 14.18 -12.34
CA LEU A 18 1.41 15.10 -12.03
C LEU A 18 0.87 16.51 -11.78
N LEU A 19 0.06 17.04 -12.69
CA LEU A 19 -0.51 18.39 -12.57
C LEU A 19 -1.37 18.52 -11.30
N ALA A 20 -2.23 17.53 -11.01
CA ALA A 20 -3.07 17.55 -9.82
C ALA A 20 -2.22 17.45 -8.54
N THR A 21 -1.19 16.61 -8.52
CA THR A 21 -0.31 16.47 -7.35
C THR A 21 0.51 17.73 -7.13
N VAL A 22 1.20 18.22 -8.17
CA VAL A 22 2.02 19.44 -8.09
C VAL A 22 1.15 20.65 -7.74
N GLY A 23 -0.03 20.78 -8.36
CA GLY A 23 -0.97 21.85 -8.05
C GLY A 23 -1.45 21.78 -6.60
N ALA A 24 -1.81 20.61 -6.08
CA ALA A 24 -2.20 20.47 -4.68
C ALA A 24 -1.08 20.91 -3.73
N TYR A 25 0.18 20.54 -4.00
CA TYR A 25 1.29 20.97 -3.17
C TYR A 25 1.61 22.46 -3.32
N ALA A 26 1.51 23.02 -4.53
CA ALA A 26 1.79 24.42 -4.76
C ALA A 26 0.74 25.36 -4.13
N PHE A 27 -0.55 24.99 -4.16
CA PHE A 27 -1.63 25.86 -3.71
C PHE A 27 -2.12 25.59 -2.29
N THR A 28 -1.98 24.37 -1.78
CA THR A 28 -2.55 23.96 -0.49
C THR A 28 -1.56 23.26 0.44
N GLY A 29 -0.27 23.19 0.07
CA GLY A 29 0.73 22.43 0.81
C GLY A 29 0.51 20.90 0.77
N GLY A 30 -0.36 20.40 -0.12
CA GLY A 30 -0.66 18.98 -0.25
C GLY A 30 -1.95 18.57 0.46
N GLY A 31 -1.82 17.82 1.55
CA GLY A 31 -2.97 17.34 2.32
C GLY A 31 -3.92 16.44 1.50
N ALA A 32 -5.21 16.45 1.83
CA ALA A 32 -6.21 15.59 1.19
C ALA A 32 -6.41 15.88 -0.31
N LEU A 33 -6.11 17.10 -0.78
CA LEU A 33 -6.25 17.48 -2.19
C LEU A 33 -5.20 16.84 -3.10
N SER A 34 -4.09 16.33 -2.55
CA SER A 34 -3.10 15.59 -3.34
C SER A 34 -3.53 14.14 -3.64
N LEU A 35 -4.47 13.58 -2.89
CA LEU A 35 -4.90 12.18 -3.02
C LEU A 35 -5.41 11.80 -4.42
N PRO A 36 -6.27 12.59 -5.09
CA PRO A 36 -6.70 12.28 -6.46
C PRO A 36 -5.54 12.23 -7.46
N GLY A 37 -4.58 13.16 -7.33
CA GLY A 37 -3.38 13.18 -8.14
C GLY A 37 -2.50 11.94 -7.93
N LEU A 38 -2.22 11.59 -6.69
CA LEU A 38 -1.46 10.39 -6.33
C LEU A 38 -2.16 9.11 -6.79
N PHE A 39 -3.50 9.05 -6.72
CA PHE A 39 -4.27 7.92 -7.24
C PHE A 39 -4.10 7.76 -8.77
N LEU A 40 -4.17 8.87 -9.52
CA LEU A 40 -3.93 8.87 -10.96
C LEU A 40 -2.50 8.44 -11.30
N LEU A 41 -1.50 8.93 -10.56
CA LEU A 41 -0.11 8.52 -10.70
C LEU A 41 0.10 7.03 -10.44
N GLY A 42 -0.51 6.50 -9.39
CA GLY A 42 -0.48 5.06 -9.07
C GLY A 42 -1.11 4.23 -10.19
N SER A 43 -2.26 4.67 -10.74
CA SER A 43 -2.93 4.00 -11.86
C SER A 43 -2.11 4.06 -13.16
N ALA A 44 -1.41 5.16 -13.39
CA ALA A 44 -0.48 5.31 -14.52
C ALA A 44 0.75 4.40 -14.34
N ALA A 45 1.35 4.38 -13.16
CA ALA A 45 2.48 3.51 -12.82
C ALA A 45 2.16 2.02 -13.09
N GLN A 46 0.96 1.58 -12.69
CA GLN A 46 0.46 0.24 -13.00
C GLN A 46 0.33 0.02 -14.51
N ALA A 47 -0.23 0.98 -15.25
CA ALA A 47 -0.41 0.88 -16.71
C ALA A 47 0.92 0.88 -17.50
N TYR A 48 1.97 1.47 -16.94
CA TYR A 48 3.33 1.41 -17.47
C TYR A 48 4.11 0.16 -17.03
N GLY A 49 3.50 -0.72 -16.24
CA GLY A 49 4.12 -1.94 -15.74
C GLY A 49 5.27 -1.67 -14.75
N LEU A 50 5.23 -0.54 -14.04
CA LEU A 50 6.26 -0.19 -13.07
C LEU A 50 6.43 -1.24 -11.97
N PRO A 51 5.36 -1.82 -11.38
CA PRO A 51 5.50 -2.86 -10.37
C PRO A 51 6.29 -4.07 -10.88
N ALA A 52 5.98 -4.57 -12.09
CA ALA A 52 6.70 -5.69 -12.70
C ALA A 52 8.18 -5.36 -12.96
N ARG A 53 8.49 -4.10 -13.34
CA ARG A 53 9.88 -3.65 -13.52
C ARG A 53 10.63 -3.58 -12.19
N LEU A 54 9.97 -3.21 -11.11
CA LEU A 54 10.56 -3.19 -9.77
C LEU A 54 10.90 -4.60 -9.26
N GLU A 55 10.14 -5.62 -9.64
CA GLU A 55 10.46 -7.02 -9.34
C GLU A 55 11.75 -7.50 -10.05
N HIS A 56 12.05 -6.96 -11.23
CA HIS A 56 13.24 -7.28 -12.03
C HIS A 56 14.35 -6.25 -11.84
N ALA A 57 14.47 -5.69 -10.63
CA ALA A 57 15.33 -4.57 -10.31
C ALA A 57 16.77 -4.71 -10.85
N ASP A 58 17.11 -3.83 -11.78
CA ASP A 58 18.43 -3.67 -12.38
C ASP A 58 19.30 -2.72 -11.55
N ARG A 59 20.58 -2.59 -11.95
CA ARG A 59 21.52 -1.53 -11.49
C ARG A 59 20.88 -0.14 -11.39
N ARG A 60 19.88 0.12 -12.25
CA ARG A 60 19.11 1.38 -12.28
C ARG A 60 18.35 1.65 -10.98
N ILE A 61 17.80 0.64 -10.31
CA ILE A 61 17.10 0.84 -9.03
C ILE A 61 18.11 1.15 -7.92
N GLY A 62 19.30 0.52 -7.93
CA GLY A 62 20.38 0.90 -7.02
C GLY A 62 20.77 2.36 -7.18
N ALA A 63 20.98 2.83 -8.42
CA ALA A 63 21.26 4.23 -8.71
C ALA A 63 20.12 5.16 -8.30
N ALA A 64 18.86 4.79 -8.59
CA ALA A 64 17.68 5.54 -8.15
C ALA A 64 17.58 5.64 -6.63
N THR A 65 17.90 4.57 -5.91
CA THR A 65 17.94 4.57 -4.45
C THR A 65 18.95 5.60 -3.92
N LEU A 66 20.15 5.66 -4.50
CA LEU A 66 21.17 6.63 -4.09
C LEU A 66 20.73 8.08 -4.39
N VAL A 67 20.12 8.31 -5.56
CA VAL A 67 19.59 9.63 -5.93
C VAL A 67 18.49 10.06 -4.97
N PHE A 68 17.51 9.20 -4.69
CA PHE A 68 16.42 9.53 -3.76
C PHE A 68 16.91 9.66 -2.32
N ALA A 69 17.93 8.90 -1.91
CA ALA A 69 18.54 9.04 -0.59
C ALA A 69 19.24 10.42 -0.44
N ALA A 70 20.03 10.81 -1.42
CA ALA A 70 20.69 12.11 -1.42
C ALA A 70 19.68 13.28 -1.48
N ALA A 71 18.65 13.16 -2.34
CA ALA A 71 17.59 14.16 -2.44
C ALA A 71 16.78 14.26 -1.14
N SER A 72 16.45 13.14 -0.49
CA SER A 72 15.77 13.14 0.81
C SER A 72 16.64 13.76 1.91
N ALA A 73 17.95 13.45 1.93
CA ALA A 73 18.89 14.03 2.88
C ALA A 73 19.01 15.55 2.73
N ALA A 74 18.86 16.09 1.52
CA ALA A 74 18.81 17.54 1.28
C ALA A 74 17.45 18.16 1.63
N ALA A 75 16.34 17.44 1.36
CA ALA A 75 14.98 17.94 1.57
C ALA A 75 14.57 17.98 3.05
N ILE A 76 15.07 17.06 3.89
CA ILE A 76 14.75 17.00 5.34
C ILE A 76 15.20 18.26 6.08
N PRO A 77 16.46 18.75 5.97
CA PRO A 77 16.88 20.00 6.60
C PRO A 77 16.09 21.21 6.10
N TRP A 78 15.78 21.26 4.80
CA TRP A 78 14.96 22.34 4.23
C TRP A 78 13.58 22.35 4.87
N GLN A 79 12.90 21.17 4.96
CA GLN A 79 11.61 21.06 5.65
C GLN A 79 11.71 21.49 7.11
N ALA A 80 12.78 21.09 7.82
CA ALA A 80 12.97 21.44 9.23
C ALA A 80 13.21 22.95 9.43
N ALA A 81 13.84 23.61 8.47
CA ALA A 81 14.11 25.05 8.52
C ALA A 81 12.86 25.91 8.27
N GLU A 82 11.86 25.43 7.52
CA GLU A 82 10.62 26.19 7.27
C GLU A 82 9.72 26.29 8.51
N GLY A 83 9.84 25.35 9.45
CA GLY A 83 9.00 25.31 10.66
C GLY A 83 7.53 25.00 10.35
N GLY A 84 6.73 24.76 11.39
CA GLY A 84 5.30 24.49 11.25
C GLY A 84 4.96 23.03 10.96
N ASP A 85 3.68 22.73 10.61
CA ASP A 85 3.21 21.36 10.35
C ASP A 85 3.57 20.91 8.94
N PRO A 86 4.46 19.91 8.78
CA PRO A 86 4.92 19.43 7.48
C PRO A 86 3.81 18.99 6.51
N ARG A 87 2.63 18.72 7.03
CA ARG A 87 1.48 18.25 6.23
C ARG A 87 0.85 19.36 5.37
N PHE A 88 1.15 20.62 5.67
CA PHE A 88 0.53 21.79 5.04
C PHE A 88 1.53 22.69 4.29
N PHE A 89 2.81 22.28 4.22
CA PHE A 89 3.86 23.02 3.53
C PHE A 89 4.44 22.25 2.36
N THR A 90 4.81 22.99 1.31
CA THR A 90 5.38 22.41 0.09
C THR A 90 6.66 21.62 0.36
N ALA A 91 7.52 22.10 1.25
CA ALA A 91 8.75 21.40 1.64
C ALA A 91 8.46 20.05 2.27
N GLY A 92 7.45 19.96 3.16
CA GLY A 92 7.02 18.69 3.75
C GLY A 92 6.49 17.71 2.70
N GLY A 93 5.73 18.21 1.73
CA GLY A 93 5.23 17.40 0.63
C GLY A 93 6.35 16.86 -0.28
N VAL A 94 7.32 17.69 -0.62
CA VAL A 94 8.48 17.29 -1.44
C VAL A 94 9.33 16.28 -0.69
N ALA A 95 9.67 16.54 0.57
CA ALA A 95 10.44 15.62 1.41
C ALA A 95 9.72 14.26 1.58
N GLY A 96 8.42 14.27 1.86
CA GLY A 96 7.59 13.07 1.96
C GLY A 96 7.53 12.28 0.66
N GLY A 97 7.38 12.95 -0.49
CA GLY A 97 7.38 12.33 -1.81
C GLY A 97 8.71 11.65 -2.16
N LEU A 98 9.83 12.34 -1.87
CA LEU A 98 11.19 11.79 -2.08
C LEU A 98 11.44 10.57 -1.18
N MET A 99 11.05 10.65 0.10
CA MET A 99 11.14 9.52 1.04
C MET A 99 10.26 8.35 0.60
N ALA A 100 9.05 8.59 0.11
CA ALA A 100 8.19 7.53 -0.41
C ALA A 100 8.85 6.81 -1.60
N CYS A 101 9.44 7.54 -2.55
CA CYS A 101 10.20 6.98 -3.66
C CYS A 101 11.40 6.18 -3.17
N LEU A 102 12.13 6.69 -2.18
CA LEU A 102 13.26 5.99 -1.54
C LEU A 102 12.82 4.67 -0.93
N TYR A 103 11.72 4.66 -0.15
CA TYR A 103 11.19 3.43 0.47
C TYR A 103 10.75 2.40 -0.57
N VAL A 104 10.14 2.82 -1.66
CA VAL A 104 9.77 1.91 -2.76
C VAL A 104 11.01 1.28 -3.38
N CYS A 105 12.06 2.07 -3.65
CA CYS A 105 13.33 1.57 -4.19
C CYS A 105 14.05 0.62 -3.21
N LEU A 106 14.11 0.99 -1.92
CA LEU A 106 14.69 0.14 -0.88
C LEU A 106 13.94 -1.18 -0.75
N LEU A 107 12.59 -1.13 -0.74
CA LEU A 107 11.78 -2.33 -0.67
C LEU A 107 12.01 -3.24 -1.90
N ALA A 108 12.14 -2.67 -3.09
CA ALA A 108 12.45 -3.42 -4.30
C ALA A 108 13.81 -4.11 -4.23
N LEU A 109 14.82 -3.46 -3.64
CA LEU A 109 16.15 -4.07 -3.39
C LEU A 109 16.07 -5.16 -2.33
N LEU A 110 15.40 -4.91 -1.20
CA LEU A 110 15.21 -5.87 -0.11
C LEU A 110 14.44 -7.11 -0.56
N TRP A 111 13.50 -6.95 -1.49
CA TRP A 111 12.74 -8.08 -2.04
C TRP A 111 13.59 -9.13 -2.76
N ARG A 112 14.80 -8.78 -3.17
CA ARG A 112 15.77 -9.67 -3.80
C ARG A 112 16.68 -10.43 -2.82
N THR A 113 16.65 -10.01 -1.58
CA THR A 113 17.45 -10.62 -0.52
C THR A 113 16.67 -11.75 0.17
N PRO A 114 17.33 -12.65 0.92
CA PRO A 114 16.64 -13.66 1.72
C PRO A 114 15.67 -13.05 2.75
N VAL A 115 15.80 -11.76 3.07
CA VAL A 115 14.90 -10.99 3.93
C VAL A 115 13.46 -10.93 3.37
N ARG A 116 13.28 -11.15 2.06
CA ARG A 116 11.96 -11.25 1.42
C ARG A 116 11.02 -12.18 2.17
N ARG A 117 11.51 -13.34 2.63
CA ARG A 117 10.67 -14.31 3.36
C ARG A 117 10.14 -13.74 4.67
N ALA A 118 10.99 -13.04 5.40
CA ALA A 118 10.58 -12.38 6.65
C ALA A 118 9.62 -11.22 6.38
N LEU A 119 9.93 -10.38 5.39
CA LEU A 119 9.05 -9.27 4.98
C LEU A 119 7.66 -9.80 4.54
N SER A 120 7.62 -10.82 3.69
CA SER A 120 6.35 -11.43 3.26
C SER A 120 5.58 -12.01 4.45
N ALA A 121 6.25 -12.72 5.37
CA ALA A 121 5.60 -13.30 6.54
C ALA A 121 4.99 -12.24 7.48
N VAL A 122 5.59 -11.05 7.55
CA VAL A 122 5.11 -9.96 8.41
C VAL A 122 4.05 -9.12 7.68
N PHE A 123 4.34 -8.67 6.46
CA PHE A 123 3.50 -7.68 5.77
C PHE A 123 2.34 -8.27 4.97
N GLU A 124 2.43 -9.52 4.49
CA GLU A 124 1.35 -10.14 3.71
C GLU A 124 0.03 -10.27 4.51
N PRO A 125 0.02 -10.76 5.77
CA PRO A 125 -1.21 -10.81 6.56
C PRO A 125 -1.82 -9.43 6.80
N LEU A 126 -0.99 -8.44 7.12
CA LEU A 126 -1.44 -7.06 7.36
C LEU A 126 -1.99 -6.42 6.07
N GLY A 127 -1.30 -6.61 4.93
CA GLY A 127 -1.75 -6.10 3.64
C GLY A 127 -3.07 -6.70 3.17
N ARG A 128 -3.30 -7.99 3.44
CA ARG A 128 -4.56 -8.67 3.11
C ARG A 128 -5.74 -8.20 3.95
N MET A 129 -5.49 -7.63 5.12
CA MET A 129 -6.48 -7.08 6.06
C MET A 129 -6.25 -5.59 6.30
N ALA A 130 -5.74 -4.87 5.30
CA ALA A 130 -5.32 -3.47 5.44
C ALA A 130 -6.44 -2.53 5.91
N LEU A 131 -7.67 -2.69 5.39
CA LEU A 131 -8.82 -1.88 5.80
C LEU A 131 -9.19 -2.16 7.26
N THR A 132 -9.24 -3.43 7.66
CA THR A 132 -9.50 -3.82 9.06
C THR A 132 -8.41 -3.27 9.98
N CYS A 133 -7.14 -3.41 9.62
CA CYS A 133 -6.02 -2.89 10.40
C CYS A 133 -6.06 -1.37 10.51
N TYR A 134 -6.35 -0.65 9.42
CA TYR A 134 -6.44 0.81 9.41
C TYR A 134 -7.54 1.31 10.35
N VAL A 135 -8.75 0.76 10.21
CA VAL A 135 -9.90 1.18 11.01
C VAL A 135 -9.68 0.85 12.50
N THR A 136 -9.21 -0.37 12.82
CA THR A 136 -8.94 -0.75 14.22
C THR A 136 -7.80 0.07 14.82
N ALA A 137 -6.73 0.36 14.07
CA ALA A 137 -5.68 1.27 14.52
C ALA A 137 -6.22 2.67 14.83
N SER A 138 -7.09 3.22 13.97
CA SER A 138 -7.71 4.52 14.18
C SER A 138 -8.56 4.54 15.45
N PHE A 139 -9.35 3.49 15.70
CA PHE A 139 -10.15 3.36 16.93
C PHE A 139 -9.32 3.25 18.21
N VAL A 140 -8.08 2.80 18.13
CA VAL A 140 -7.16 2.74 19.28
C VAL A 140 -6.36 4.02 19.40
N MET A 141 -5.81 4.52 18.29
CA MET A 141 -4.90 5.67 18.31
C MET A 141 -5.61 6.99 18.64
N VAL A 142 -6.86 7.18 18.17
CA VAL A 142 -7.60 8.43 18.45
C VAL A 142 -7.90 8.59 19.95
N PRO A 143 -8.52 7.61 20.65
CA PRO A 143 -8.72 7.72 22.09
C PRO A 143 -7.38 7.77 22.86
N ALA A 144 -6.39 6.98 22.47
CA ALA A 144 -5.07 7.03 23.11
C ALA A 144 -4.44 8.43 23.01
N GLY A 145 -4.54 9.08 21.84
CA GLY A 145 -4.05 10.46 21.65
C GLY A 145 -4.78 11.49 22.54
N VAL A 146 -6.06 11.28 22.80
CA VAL A 146 -6.85 12.13 23.73
C VAL A 146 -6.45 11.85 25.17
N LEU A 147 -6.36 10.58 25.58
CA LEU A 147 -6.03 10.17 26.95
C LEU A 147 -4.60 10.54 27.36
N LEU A 148 -3.67 10.50 26.42
CA LEU A 148 -2.25 10.80 26.64
C LEU A 148 -1.92 12.28 26.41
N ASP A 149 -2.95 13.11 26.18
CA ASP A 149 -2.82 14.55 25.92
C ASP A 149 -1.74 14.89 24.85
N SER A 150 -1.63 14.01 23.84
CA SER A 150 -0.63 14.16 22.77
C SER A 150 -0.84 15.42 21.90
N ARG A 151 -1.90 16.19 22.14
CA ARG A 151 -2.17 17.45 21.44
C ARG A 151 -1.44 18.63 22.06
N SER A 152 -1.21 18.60 23.37
CA SER A 152 -0.52 19.65 24.12
C SER A 152 1.00 19.43 24.17
N THR A 153 1.44 18.17 24.04
CA THR A 153 2.85 17.78 24.12
C THR A 153 3.33 17.42 22.72
N GLN A 154 4.42 18.02 22.26
CA GLN A 154 5.06 17.63 20.98
C GLN A 154 5.80 16.28 21.06
N ASP A 155 5.61 15.55 22.16
CA ASP A 155 6.23 14.25 22.38
C ASP A 155 5.58 13.16 21.51
N VAL A 156 6.37 12.60 20.63
CA VAL A 156 5.96 11.45 19.78
C VAL A 156 6.07 10.11 20.51
N ILE A 157 6.73 10.07 21.67
CA ILE A 157 7.03 8.85 22.42
C ILE A 157 5.79 8.08 22.83
N PRO A 158 4.74 8.69 23.40
CA PRO A 158 3.50 7.97 23.77
C PRO A 158 2.85 7.31 22.55
N GLY A 159 2.80 8.03 21.43
CA GLY A 159 2.27 7.49 20.17
C GLY A 159 3.08 6.30 19.65
N LEU A 160 4.39 6.34 19.74
CA LEU A 160 5.28 5.22 19.37
C LEU A 160 5.08 4.00 20.26
N ILE A 161 4.88 4.18 21.57
CA ILE A 161 4.62 3.08 22.51
C ILE A 161 3.29 2.38 22.13
N VAL A 162 2.23 3.17 21.90
CA VAL A 162 0.94 2.63 21.50
C VAL A 162 1.07 1.90 20.15
N ALA A 163 1.74 2.48 19.17
CA ALA A 163 1.98 1.85 17.87
C ALA A 163 2.79 0.55 18.00
N ALA A 164 3.82 0.54 18.84
CA ALA A 164 4.65 -0.64 19.12
C ALA A 164 3.87 -1.79 19.77
N ALA A 165 2.81 -1.49 20.51
CA ALA A 165 1.90 -2.48 21.07
C ALA A 165 0.84 -2.94 20.06
N VAL A 166 0.24 -1.99 19.32
CA VAL A 166 -0.88 -2.25 18.39
C VAL A 166 -0.43 -3.08 17.18
N LEU A 167 0.73 -2.77 16.58
CA LEU A 167 1.19 -3.45 15.37
C LEU A 167 1.42 -4.96 15.55
N PRO A 168 2.12 -5.45 16.58
CA PRO A 168 2.25 -6.89 16.83
C PRO A 168 0.91 -7.56 17.12
N LEU A 169 0.03 -6.89 17.87
CA LEU A 169 -1.29 -7.41 18.19
C LEU A 169 -2.13 -7.58 16.94
N GLN A 170 -2.14 -6.59 16.05
CA GLN A 170 -2.81 -6.67 14.75
C GLN A 170 -2.23 -7.78 13.89
N TRP A 171 -0.90 -7.94 13.86
CA TRP A 171 -0.26 -9.00 13.11
C TRP A 171 -0.69 -10.40 13.57
N VAL A 172 -0.69 -10.63 14.90
CA VAL A 172 -1.18 -11.90 15.48
C VAL A 172 -2.65 -12.12 15.11
N PHE A 173 -3.49 -11.10 15.29
CA PHE A 173 -4.90 -11.16 14.91
C PHE A 173 -5.08 -11.51 13.42
N CYS A 174 -4.36 -10.82 12.53
CA CYS A 174 -4.43 -11.09 11.09
C CYS A 174 -4.02 -12.52 10.74
N ARG A 175 -2.96 -13.04 11.34
CA ARG A 175 -2.53 -14.42 11.10
C ARG A 175 -3.56 -15.44 11.58
N LEU A 176 -4.10 -15.27 12.78
CA LEU A 176 -5.12 -16.16 13.34
C LEU A 176 -6.42 -16.09 12.54
N TRP A 177 -6.84 -14.90 12.14
CA TRP A 177 -8.05 -14.73 11.33
C TRP A 177 -7.91 -15.35 9.95
N LEU A 178 -6.83 -15.02 9.22
CA LEU A 178 -6.59 -15.53 7.88
C LEU A 178 -6.29 -17.04 7.81
N SER A 179 -6.04 -17.70 8.95
CA SER A 179 -5.95 -19.16 9.00
C SER A 179 -7.30 -19.83 8.74
N ARG A 180 -8.40 -19.16 9.09
CA ARG A 180 -9.77 -19.70 8.98
C ARG A 180 -10.60 -19.04 7.89
N PHE A 181 -10.36 -17.76 7.63
CA PHE A 181 -11.15 -16.95 6.70
C PHE A 181 -10.32 -16.48 5.50
N ALA A 182 -11.00 -16.25 4.37
CA ALA A 182 -10.35 -15.80 3.14
C ALA A 182 -10.07 -14.30 3.13
N TYR A 183 -10.90 -13.52 3.80
CA TYR A 183 -10.89 -12.05 3.83
C TYR A 183 -10.95 -11.55 5.27
N GLY A 184 -10.41 -10.34 5.50
CA GLY A 184 -10.65 -9.64 6.76
C GLY A 184 -12.13 -9.26 6.93
N PRO A 185 -12.59 -8.99 8.17
CA PRO A 185 -14.01 -8.70 8.42
C PRO A 185 -14.49 -7.46 7.66
N LEU A 186 -13.76 -6.36 7.67
CA LEU A 186 -14.14 -5.13 6.95
C LEU A 186 -13.95 -5.25 5.45
N GLU A 187 -12.92 -5.96 4.99
CA GLU A 187 -12.70 -6.27 3.57
C GLU A 187 -13.84 -7.10 3.00
N TRP A 188 -14.36 -8.04 3.80
CA TRP A 188 -15.52 -8.85 3.42
C TRP A 188 -16.79 -8.01 3.30
N VAL A 189 -17.09 -7.18 4.31
CA VAL A 189 -18.23 -6.25 4.28
C VAL A 189 -18.14 -5.33 3.06
N TRP A 190 -16.96 -4.73 2.81
CA TRP A 190 -16.72 -3.88 1.65
C TRP A 190 -17.00 -4.61 0.32
N ARG A 191 -16.55 -5.85 0.22
CA ARG A 191 -16.82 -6.68 -0.98
C ARG A 191 -18.31 -6.98 -1.14
N CYS A 192 -19.03 -7.35 -0.09
CA CYS A 192 -20.47 -7.59 -0.14
C CYS A 192 -21.23 -6.35 -0.61
N ILE A 193 -20.86 -5.16 -0.13
CA ILE A 193 -21.46 -3.88 -0.56
C ILE A 193 -21.12 -3.59 -2.02
N THR A 194 -19.85 -3.73 -2.41
CA THR A 194 -19.41 -3.38 -3.77
C THR A 194 -19.98 -4.30 -4.84
N TRP A 195 -20.12 -5.58 -4.54
CA TRP A 195 -20.63 -6.59 -5.49
C TRP A 195 -22.14 -6.81 -5.38
N TRP A 196 -22.77 -6.16 -4.39
CA TRP A 196 -24.20 -6.26 -4.10
C TRP A 196 -24.68 -7.72 -3.93
N ARG A 197 -23.84 -8.58 -3.40
CA ARG A 197 -24.09 -10.00 -3.15
C ARG A 197 -23.25 -10.53 -1.97
N TRP A 198 -23.77 -11.54 -1.29
CA TRP A 198 -23.03 -12.24 -0.26
C TRP A 198 -21.86 -13.02 -0.85
N VAL A 199 -20.64 -12.67 -0.44
CA VAL A 199 -19.41 -13.38 -0.83
C VAL A 199 -19.09 -14.40 0.25
N PRO A 200 -18.76 -15.69 -0.07
CA PRO A 200 -18.41 -16.66 0.94
C PRO A 200 -17.15 -16.23 1.70
N LEU A 201 -17.26 -16.11 3.03
CA LEU A 201 -16.18 -15.69 3.92
C LEU A 201 -15.15 -16.80 4.15
N GLN A 202 -15.62 -18.08 4.16
CA GLN A 202 -14.76 -19.22 4.42
C GLN A 202 -13.82 -19.49 3.23
N ARG A 203 -12.58 -19.88 3.54
CA ARG A 203 -11.66 -20.44 2.56
C ARG A 203 -12.26 -21.72 2.02
N ARG A 204 -12.78 -21.73 0.79
CA ARG A 204 -13.02 -23.00 0.10
C ARG A 204 -11.67 -23.72 0.03
N GLN A 205 -11.52 -24.81 0.77
CA GLN A 205 -10.51 -25.79 0.41
C GLN A 205 -10.78 -26.12 -1.05
N SER A 206 -9.85 -25.78 -1.93
CA SER A 206 -9.88 -26.28 -3.30
C SER A 206 -9.84 -27.79 -3.16
N LYS A 207 -11.05 -28.42 -3.24
CA LYS A 207 -11.14 -29.83 -3.47
C LYS A 207 -10.33 -30.01 -4.75
N GLN A 208 -9.19 -30.63 -4.60
CA GLN A 208 -8.31 -30.97 -5.71
C GLN A 208 -9.24 -31.66 -6.69
N LEU A 209 -9.52 -31.02 -7.82
CA LEU A 209 -10.20 -31.68 -8.92
C LEU A 209 -9.25 -32.82 -9.24
N ASP A 210 -9.66 -34.02 -8.90
CA ASP A 210 -8.98 -35.22 -9.35
C ASP A 210 -8.76 -35.04 -10.85
N PRO A 211 -7.54 -35.23 -11.36
CA PRO A 211 -7.32 -35.13 -12.78
C PRO A 211 -8.30 -36.12 -13.41
N VAL A 212 -9.26 -35.56 -14.15
CA VAL A 212 -10.21 -36.34 -14.92
C VAL A 212 -9.37 -37.36 -15.64
N SER A 213 -9.57 -38.63 -15.26
CA SER A 213 -8.96 -39.75 -15.90
C SER A 213 -9.30 -39.65 -17.38
N TYR A 214 -8.35 -39.18 -18.16
CA TYR A 214 -8.41 -39.20 -19.61
C TYR A 214 -8.41 -40.69 -20.02
N VAL A 215 -9.60 -41.22 -20.27
CA VAL A 215 -9.77 -42.52 -20.90
C VAL A 215 -9.46 -42.28 -22.38
N PRO A 216 -8.36 -42.82 -22.90
CA PRO A 216 -8.12 -42.74 -24.33
C PRO A 216 -9.21 -43.57 -25.03
N GLY A 217 -10.00 -42.89 -25.87
CA GLY A 217 -11.07 -43.49 -26.62
C GLY A 217 -10.53 -44.59 -27.51
N THR A 218 -11.12 -45.76 -27.35
CA THR A 218 -10.98 -46.95 -28.21
C THR A 218 -11.37 -46.53 -29.63
N THR A 219 -10.42 -46.52 -30.54
CA THR A 219 -10.68 -46.48 -31.97
C THR A 219 -11.31 -47.79 -32.37
N ALA A 220 -12.63 -47.85 -32.43
CA ALA A 220 -13.34 -48.92 -33.11
C ALA A 220 -13.13 -48.75 -34.63
N GLY A 221 -12.47 -49.71 -35.24
CA GLY A 221 -12.30 -49.79 -36.65
C GLY A 221 -13.63 -49.97 -37.38
N ILE A 222 -13.71 -49.35 -38.53
CA ILE A 222 -14.73 -49.63 -39.54
C ILE A 222 -13.95 -50.20 -40.74
N ALA A 223 -14.22 -51.49 -41.02
CA ALA A 223 -13.91 -52.14 -42.26
C ALA A 223 -14.83 -51.67 -43.39
#